data_dafc0cd2f9467579e444c6b9c5268866
#
_entry.id   dafc0cd2f9467579e444c6b9c5268866
#
_cell.length_a   1.000
_cell.length_b   1.000
_cell.length_c   1.000
_cell.angle_alpha   90.00
_cell.angle_beta   90.00
_cell.angle_gamma   90.00
#
_symmetry.space_group_name_H-M   'P 1'
#
loop_
_entity.id
_entity.type
_entity.pdbx_description
1 polymer ?
#
loop_
_entity_poly.entity_id
_entity_poly.type
_entity_poly.pdbx_seq_one_letter_code
_entity_poly.pdbx_strand_id
1 'polypeptide(L)'
;RDVVILRFLGTFLSPLLPLNIGVGIGEIIDEFGRALFDEIDYQKEAENALRFANLFKENPNIFIPKLEKQFSSKRVITTSWIEGVKLRDRALLEENNLIPASFIKTCVISGLQQLFEFGYFHADPHPGNMFALKGGNADCGNLAYVDFGMMDTITNSDRLTLIKAIVHIINEEYYLLAEDFQKLGFLTKEQDLQKLVEPLKEVLGGSFGAEVGNFNLKNVTDKFSKLMYSYPFRVPSRFALIIRAVVSQEGLALRLDPEFKILKIAYPYIAKKLLTDNSEEILDILLEVVFDKKGQIQIEKVESLLNILFRDSENINSDLIPVANAGLKLFVSKKGSEVRKNLLLSLIKDEKLEFT
;
A
#
# COMPACT_ATOMS: atom_id res chain seq x y z
N ARG A 1 30.99 12.15 -14.86
CA ARG A 1 32.35 11.61 -14.89
C ARG A 1 32.48 10.49 -13.85
N ASP A 2 32.11 10.72 -12.60
CA ASP A 2 32.30 9.78 -11.50
C ASP A 2 31.57 8.44 -11.72
N VAL A 3 30.32 8.45 -12.24
CA VAL A 3 29.58 7.23 -12.60
C VAL A 3 30.29 6.41 -13.65
N VAL A 4 30.94 7.06 -14.65
CA VAL A 4 31.72 6.36 -15.69
C VAL A 4 32.98 5.71 -15.09
N ILE A 5 33.65 6.39 -14.16
CA ILE A 5 34.80 5.85 -13.43
C ILE A 5 34.35 4.68 -12.54
N LEU A 6 33.28 4.82 -11.79
CA LEU A 6 32.74 3.76 -10.97
C LEU A 6 32.31 2.54 -11.80
N ARG A 7 31.71 2.75 -12.97
CA ARG A 7 31.37 1.67 -13.91
C ARG A 7 32.61 0.92 -14.40
N PHE A 8 33.63 1.66 -14.82
CA PHE A 8 34.87 1.06 -15.28
C PHE A 8 35.56 0.25 -14.17
N LEU A 9 35.69 0.83 -12.97
CA LEU A 9 36.26 0.16 -11.80
C LEU A 9 35.40 -1.05 -11.37
N GLY A 10 34.10 -0.93 -11.32
CA GLY A 10 33.20 -2.01 -10.96
C GLY A 10 33.26 -3.19 -11.93
N THR A 11 33.31 -2.91 -13.23
CA THR A 11 33.42 -3.96 -14.25
C THR A 11 34.82 -4.63 -14.20
N PHE A 12 35.87 -3.85 -13.95
CA PHE A 12 37.26 -4.36 -13.87
C PHE A 12 37.47 -5.19 -12.59
N LEU A 13 36.92 -4.78 -11.45
CA LEU A 13 37.05 -5.46 -10.15
C LEU A 13 36.06 -6.60 -9.96
N SER A 14 35.01 -6.67 -10.78
CA SER A 14 33.94 -7.70 -10.66
C SER A 14 34.47 -9.14 -10.58
N PRO A 15 35.47 -9.55 -11.39
CA PRO A 15 36.02 -10.91 -11.30
C PRO A 15 36.80 -11.21 -10.02
N LEU A 16 37.25 -10.16 -9.31
CA LEU A 16 38.01 -10.26 -8.07
C LEU A 16 37.17 -10.26 -6.82
N LEU A 17 35.88 -9.87 -6.93
CA LEU A 17 34.98 -9.79 -5.81
C LEU A 17 34.10 -11.06 -5.77
N PRO A 18 34.06 -11.81 -4.65
CA PRO A 18 33.24 -13.01 -4.51
C PRO A 18 31.75 -12.64 -4.29
N LEU A 19 31.23 -11.71 -5.10
CA LEU A 19 29.85 -11.22 -5.00
C LEU A 19 28.96 -12.01 -5.96
N ASN A 20 28.24 -12.98 -5.44
CA ASN A 20 27.25 -13.75 -6.21
C ASN A 20 25.88 -13.05 -6.16
N ILE A 21 25.81 -11.81 -6.73
CA ILE A 21 24.60 -10.94 -6.65
C ILE A 21 23.60 -11.29 -7.77
N GLY A 22 23.95 -12.19 -8.69
CA GLY A 22 23.09 -12.59 -9.82
C GLY A 22 22.85 -11.51 -10.89
N VAL A 23 23.41 -10.29 -10.70
CA VAL A 23 23.36 -9.15 -11.61
C VAL A 23 24.77 -8.58 -11.75
N GLY A 24 25.15 -8.16 -12.96
CA GLY A 24 26.49 -7.58 -13.19
C GLY A 24 26.67 -6.24 -12.46
N ILE A 25 27.83 -6.05 -11.79
CA ILE A 25 28.13 -4.78 -11.08
C ILE A 25 27.99 -3.57 -12.02
N GLY A 26 28.33 -3.73 -13.31
CA GLY A 26 28.15 -2.69 -14.32
C GLY A 26 26.70 -2.27 -14.50
N GLU A 27 25.76 -3.20 -14.48
CA GLU A 27 24.33 -2.94 -14.59
C GLU A 27 23.78 -2.19 -13.36
N ILE A 28 24.25 -2.58 -12.17
CA ILE A 28 23.91 -1.89 -10.91
C ILE A 28 24.38 -0.43 -10.94
N ILE A 29 25.60 -0.19 -11.43
CA ILE A 29 26.15 1.17 -11.53
C ILE A 29 25.43 1.99 -12.61
N ASP A 30 25.02 1.36 -13.70
CA ASP A 30 24.24 2.02 -14.76
C ASP A 30 22.82 2.39 -14.26
N GLU A 31 22.20 1.53 -13.47
CA GLU A 31 20.91 1.80 -12.83
C GLU A 31 21.01 2.94 -11.79
N PHE A 32 22.04 2.86 -10.93
CA PHE A 32 22.36 3.95 -9.99
C PHE A 32 22.64 5.27 -10.70
N GLY A 33 23.42 5.23 -11.79
CA GLY A 33 23.73 6.41 -12.59
C GLY A 33 22.47 7.04 -13.20
N ARG A 34 21.56 6.23 -13.72
CA ARG A 34 20.27 6.71 -14.27
C ARG A 34 19.44 7.36 -13.18
N ALA A 35 19.27 6.70 -12.04
CA ALA A 35 18.52 7.24 -10.90
C ALA A 35 19.10 8.59 -10.44
N LEU A 36 20.44 8.71 -10.34
CA LEU A 36 21.10 9.96 -9.97
C LEU A 36 20.87 11.08 -10.99
N PHE A 37 20.88 10.77 -12.30
CA PHE A 37 20.62 11.77 -13.34
C PHE A 37 19.14 12.19 -13.36
N ASP A 38 18.24 11.29 -13.05
CA ASP A 38 16.81 11.60 -12.93
C ASP A 38 16.54 12.52 -11.73
N GLU A 39 17.23 12.31 -10.62
CA GLU A 39 17.08 13.10 -9.39
C GLU A 39 17.55 14.55 -9.52
N ILE A 40 18.52 14.83 -10.40
CA ILE A 40 19.02 16.20 -10.65
C ILE A 40 18.24 16.95 -11.75
N ASP A 41 17.22 16.35 -12.36
CA ASP A 41 16.39 16.98 -13.38
C ASP A 41 15.12 17.59 -12.75
N TYR A 42 15.21 18.85 -12.34
CA TYR A 42 14.11 19.56 -11.70
C TYR A 42 12.89 19.84 -12.59
N GLN A 43 13.01 19.70 -13.92
CA GLN A 43 11.82 19.72 -14.78
C GLN A 43 10.97 18.48 -14.57
N LYS A 44 11.60 17.32 -14.43
CA LYS A 44 10.93 16.05 -14.13
C LYS A 44 10.26 16.10 -12.74
N GLU A 45 10.97 16.64 -11.75
CA GLU A 45 10.42 16.84 -10.41
C GLU A 45 9.21 17.80 -10.42
N ALA A 46 9.28 18.88 -11.19
CA ALA A 46 8.18 19.82 -11.36
C ALA A 46 6.94 19.15 -12.02
N GLU A 47 7.14 18.29 -13.02
CA GLU A 47 6.07 17.52 -13.66
C GLU A 47 5.45 16.52 -12.67
N ASN A 48 6.28 15.84 -11.88
CA ASN A 48 5.84 14.93 -10.83
C ASN A 48 5.01 15.65 -9.77
N ALA A 49 5.46 16.81 -9.30
CA ALA A 49 4.73 17.65 -8.34
C ALA A 49 3.35 18.06 -8.86
N LEU A 50 3.26 18.50 -10.11
CA LEU A 50 2.00 18.87 -10.76
C LEU A 50 1.05 17.68 -10.89
N ARG A 51 1.58 16.51 -11.29
CA ARG A 51 0.80 15.28 -11.38
C ARG A 51 0.27 14.88 -10.01
N PHE A 52 1.11 14.88 -8.99
CA PHE A 52 0.74 14.56 -7.62
C PHE A 52 -0.31 15.53 -7.06
N ALA A 53 -0.13 16.84 -7.28
CA ALA A 53 -1.10 17.86 -6.89
C ALA A 53 -2.47 17.64 -7.55
N ASN A 54 -2.51 17.24 -8.82
CA ASN A 54 -3.76 16.95 -9.51
C ASN A 54 -4.46 15.70 -8.96
N LEU A 55 -3.72 14.67 -8.56
CA LEU A 55 -4.28 13.45 -7.96
C LEU A 55 -4.92 13.73 -6.59
N PHE A 56 -4.32 14.61 -5.80
CA PHE A 56 -4.81 14.96 -4.46
C PHE A 56 -5.68 16.23 -4.40
N LYS A 57 -6.08 16.81 -5.54
CA LYS A 57 -6.81 18.09 -5.60
C LYS A 57 -8.13 18.10 -4.80
N GLU A 58 -8.79 16.94 -4.66
CA GLU A 58 -10.04 16.80 -3.90
C GLU A 58 -9.78 16.47 -2.40
N ASN A 59 -8.53 16.23 -2.01
CA ASN A 59 -8.19 15.93 -0.62
C ASN A 59 -7.74 17.19 0.12
N PRO A 60 -8.58 17.75 1.03
CA PRO A 60 -8.28 19.02 1.71
C PRO A 60 -7.12 18.91 2.71
N ASN A 61 -6.69 17.70 3.06
CA ASN A 61 -5.64 17.48 4.05
C ASN A 61 -4.26 17.28 3.43
N ILE A 62 -4.14 17.24 2.08
CA ILE A 62 -2.87 17.05 1.38
C ILE A 62 -2.53 18.32 0.60
N PHE A 63 -1.38 18.89 0.91
CA PHE A 63 -0.91 20.15 0.34
C PHE A 63 0.38 19.92 -0.45
N ILE A 64 0.41 20.51 -1.64
CA ILE A 64 1.59 20.52 -2.51
C ILE A 64 1.92 21.98 -2.81
N PRO A 65 3.19 22.42 -2.62
CA PRO A 65 3.59 23.78 -2.92
C PRO A 65 3.29 24.11 -4.39
N LYS A 66 2.72 25.30 -4.63
CA LYS A 66 2.46 25.76 -5.97
C LYS A 66 3.77 25.97 -6.73
N LEU A 67 3.89 25.37 -7.90
CA LEU A 67 5.04 25.54 -8.77
C LEU A 67 5.01 26.92 -9.46
N GLU A 68 6.09 27.68 -9.32
CA GLU A 68 6.30 28.95 -10.01
C GLU A 68 7.14 28.72 -11.29
N LYS A 69 6.45 28.34 -12.38
CA LYS A 69 7.06 27.90 -13.65
C LYS A 69 8.03 28.94 -14.24
N GLN A 70 7.69 30.23 -14.12
CA GLN A 70 8.50 31.31 -14.66
C GLN A 70 9.87 31.45 -13.99
N PHE A 71 10.01 30.92 -12.76
CA PHE A 71 11.24 30.94 -11.99
C PHE A 71 11.88 29.56 -11.88
N SER A 72 11.39 28.59 -12.65
CA SER A 72 11.88 27.20 -12.62
C SER A 72 12.55 26.84 -13.95
N SER A 73 13.56 25.98 -13.87
CA SER A 73 14.34 25.51 -14.99
C SER A 73 14.85 24.09 -14.74
N LYS A 74 15.61 23.49 -15.66
CA LYS A 74 16.21 22.18 -15.48
C LYS A 74 17.07 22.05 -14.21
N ARG A 75 17.63 23.17 -13.70
CA ARG A 75 18.56 23.15 -12.56
C ARG A 75 18.05 23.92 -11.35
N VAL A 76 16.85 24.49 -11.44
CA VAL A 76 16.23 25.27 -10.36
C VAL A 76 14.73 24.98 -10.38
N ILE A 77 14.19 24.54 -9.24
CA ILE A 77 12.75 24.47 -9.00
C ILE A 77 12.37 25.55 -8.01
N THR A 78 11.34 26.31 -8.31
CA THR A 78 10.82 27.37 -7.45
C THR A 78 9.36 27.08 -7.12
N THR A 79 9.06 27.02 -5.83
CA THR A 79 7.71 26.75 -5.34
C THR A 79 7.30 27.78 -4.29
N SER A 80 5.99 27.87 -4.02
CA SER A 80 5.50 28.66 -2.91
C SER A 80 6.06 28.17 -1.59
N TRP A 81 6.30 29.10 -0.66
CA TRP A 81 6.76 28.76 0.68
C TRP A 81 5.67 28.05 1.48
N ILE A 82 6.04 27.04 2.25
CA ILE A 82 5.15 26.35 3.18
C ILE A 82 5.59 26.66 4.63
N GLU A 83 4.65 27.19 5.40
CA GLU A 83 4.80 27.36 6.84
C GLU A 83 4.31 26.11 7.56
N GLY A 84 5.23 25.28 8.04
CA GLY A 84 4.91 24.05 8.71
C GLY A 84 6.05 23.51 9.56
N VAL A 85 5.75 22.53 10.40
CA VAL A 85 6.71 21.80 11.23
C VAL A 85 7.12 20.52 10.52
N LYS A 86 8.42 20.23 10.45
CA LYS A 86 8.88 18.96 9.89
C LYS A 86 8.31 17.78 10.70
N LEU A 87 7.74 16.83 10.00
CA LEU A 87 7.00 15.73 10.61
C LEU A 87 7.86 14.79 11.48
N ARG A 88 9.18 14.88 11.39
CA ARG A 88 10.12 14.07 12.16
C ARG A 88 10.25 14.44 13.64
N ASP A 89 9.79 15.61 14.04
CA ASP A 89 10.06 16.20 15.36
C ASP A 89 8.76 16.27 16.18
N ARG A 90 8.57 15.25 17.04
CA ARG A 90 7.40 15.13 17.90
C ARG A 90 7.29 16.32 18.88
N ALA A 91 8.39 16.76 19.48
CA ALA A 91 8.37 17.85 20.47
C ALA A 91 7.89 19.15 19.81
N LEU A 92 8.43 19.47 18.61
CA LEU A 92 7.99 20.65 17.87
C LEU A 92 6.52 20.56 17.41
N LEU A 93 6.01 19.37 17.11
CA LEU A 93 4.59 19.20 16.81
C LEU A 93 3.73 19.53 18.04
N GLU A 94 4.07 18.98 19.20
CA GLU A 94 3.34 19.19 20.44
C GLU A 94 3.41 20.67 20.89
N GLU A 95 4.57 21.33 20.80
CA GLU A 95 4.74 22.77 21.06
C GLU A 95 3.85 23.64 20.17
N ASN A 96 3.62 23.23 18.92
CA ASN A 96 2.75 23.93 17.99
C ASN A 96 1.27 23.52 18.09
N ASN A 97 0.88 22.72 19.08
CA ASN A 97 -0.45 22.17 19.27
C ASN A 97 -0.92 21.32 18.07
N LEU A 98 0.01 20.59 17.43
CA LEU A 98 -0.24 19.67 16.33
C LEU A 98 -0.28 18.25 16.90
N ILE A 99 -1.34 17.49 16.59
CA ILE A 99 -1.56 16.14 17.14
C ILE A 99 -0.80 15.12 16.27
N PRO A 100 0.27 14.46 16.76
CA PRO A 100 1.08 13.55 15.94
C PRO A 100 0.25 12.41 15.30
N ALA A 101 -0.70 11.84 16.05
CA ALA A 101 -1.53 10.74 15.56
C ALA A 101 -2.35 11.11 14.30
N SER A 102 -2.87 12.35 14.22
CA SER A 102 -3.63 12.79 13.05
C SER A 102 -2.76 12.87 11.79
N PHE A 103 -1.50 13.28 11.92
CA PHE A 103 -0.56 13.33 10.80
C PHE A 103 -0.11 11.94 10.37
N ILE A 104 0.11 11.02 11.33
CA ILE A 104 0.40 9.60 11.02
C ILE A 104 -0.74 9.02 10.18
N LYS A 105 -1.99 9.21 10.62
CA LYS A 105 -3.18 8.71 9.91
C LYS A 105 -3.25 9.29 8.50
N THR A 106 -3.10 10.60 8.34
CA THR A 106 -3.10 11.25 7.02
C THR A 106 -1.97 10.75 6.12
N CYS A 107 -0.75 10.59 6.65
CA CYS A 107 0.40 10.08 5.91
C CYS A 107 0.15 8.65 5.39
N VAL A 108 -0.31 7.74 6.26
CA VAL A 108 -0.58 6.35 5.89
C VAL A 108 -1.73 6.27 4.88
N ILE A 109 -2.85 6.97 5.11
CA ILE A 109 -3.98 6.98 4.18
C ILE A 109 -3.55 7.53 2.82
N SER A 110 -2.81 8.63 2.78
CA SER A 110 -2.33 9.18 1.50
C SER A 110 -1.40 8.21 0.77
N GLY A 111 -0.54 7.47 1.48
CA GLY A 111 0.28 6.40 0.91
C GLY A 111 -0.54 5.25 0.32
N LEU A 112 -1.59 4.84 1.02
CA LEU A 112 -2.52 3.81 0.53
C LEU A 112 -3.29 4.29 -0.71
N GLN A 113 -3.72 5.56 -0.75
CA GLN A 113 -4.35 6.16 -1.93
C GLN A 113 -3.40 6.18 -3.13
N GLN A 114 -2.15 6.58 -2.93
CA GLN A 114 -1.12 6.56 -3.97
C GLN A 114 -0.97 5.17 -4.58
N LEU A 115 -0.91 4.11 -3.77
CA LEU A 115 -0.74 2.74 -4.23
C LEU A 115 -2.04 2.14 -4.80
N PHE A 116 -3.15 2.25 -4.07
CA PHE A 116 -4.38 1.49 -4.37
C PHE A 116 -5.45 2.28 -5.12
N GLU A 117 -5.34 3.61 -5.23
CA GLU A 117 -6.26 4.41 -6.04
C GLU A 117 -5.58 4.94 -7.30
N PHE A 118 -4.45 5.62 -7.14
CA PHE A 118 -3.81 6.34 -8.24
C PHE A 118 -2.82 5.49 -9.03
N GLY A 119 -2.22 4.46 -8.40
CA GLY A 119 -1.15 3.69 -9.01
C GLY A 119 0.09 4.52 -9.33
N TYR A 120 0.22 5.67 -8.67
CA TYR A 120 1.35 6.60 -8.76
C TYR A 120 1.74 7.00 -7.35
N PHE A 121 2.96 6.67 -6.93
CA PHE A 121 3.36 6.78 -5.55
C PHE A 121 4.73 7.43 -5.38
N HIS A 122 4.90 8.06 -4.24
CA HIS A 122 6.18 8.59 -3.78
C HIS A 122 7.06 7.42 -3.31
N ALA A 123 8.18 7.21 -3.99
CA ALA A 123 9.08 6.10 -3.71
C ALA A 123 10.02 6.36 -2.52
N ASP A 124 10.13 7.62 -2.07
CA ASP A 124 10.90 8.02 -0.89
C ASP A 124 10.16 9.02 0.02
N PRO A 125 9.06 8.62 0.68
CA PRO A 125 8.29 9.49 1.56
C PRO A 125 9.05 9.74 2.88
N HIS A 126 10.20 10.42 2.75
CA HIS A 126 11.07 10.69 3.88
C HIS A 126 10.47 11.79 4.78
N PRO A 127 10.53 11.66 6.12
CA PRO A 127 9.98 12.67 7.04
C PRO A 127 10.59 14.06 6.90
N GLY A 128 11.75 14.19 6.26
CA GLY A 128 12.35 15.48 5.90
C GLY A 128 11.63 16.24 4.80
N ASN A 129 10.86 15.51 3.96
CA ASN A 129 10.12 16.02 2.81
C ASN A 129 8.63 16.17 3.09
N MET A 130 8.23 16.03 4.36
CA MET A 130 6.84 16.17 4.81
C MET A 130 6.75 17.19 5.93
N PHE A 131 5.74 18.07 5.85
CA PHE A 131 5.49 19.11 6.85
C PHE A 131 4.07 19.01 7.39
N ALA A 132 3.95 19.08 8.71
CA ALA A 132 2.69 19.27 9.40
C ALA A 132 2.28 20.75 9.33
N LEU A 133 1.08 21.00 8.82
CA LEU A 133 0.51 22.35 8.71
C LEU A 133 -0.56 22.55 9.78
N LYS A 134 -0.81 23.82 10.15
CA LYS A 134 -1.93 24.20 11.02
C LYS A 134 -3.27 24.02 10.29
N GLY A 135 -4.35 23.89 11.03
CA GLY A 135 -5.72 23.88 10.50
C GLY A 135 -6.33 22.48 10.26
N GLY A 136 -5.61 21.40 10.57
CA GLY A 136 -6.18 20.06 10.64
C GLY A 136 -7.10 19.86 11.85
N ASN A 137 -7.72 18.68 11.94
CA ASN A 137 -8.51 18.25 13.09
C ASN A 137 -7.84 17.07 13.82
N ALA A 138 -8.49 16.54 14.86
CA ALA A 138 -7.95 15.43 15.63
C ALA A 138 -7.80 14.14 14.80
N ASP A 139 -8.65 13.95 13.78
CA ASP A 139 -8.67 12.77 12.93
C ASP A 139 -7.73 12.86 11.74
N CYS A 140 -7.58 14.05 11.14
CA CYS A 140 -6.79 14.29 9.94
C CYS A 140 -5.97 15.56 10.08
N GLY A 141 -4.64 15.42 10.15
CA GLY A 141 -3.71 16.55 10.10
C GLY A 141 -3.50 17.03 8.67
N ASN A 142 -3.29 18.31 8.48
CA ASN A 142 -2.92 18.88 7.19
C ASN A 142 -1.44 18.60 6.89
N LEU A 143 -1.17 17.81 5.86
CA LEU A 143 0.16 17.32 5.50
C LEU A 143 0.62 17.93 4.18
N ALA A 144 1.83 18.49 4.14
CA ALA A 144 2.45 18.95 2.91
C ALA A 144 3.59 18.04 2.48
N TYR A 145 3.64 17.73 1.18
CA TYR A 145 4.76 17.08 0.49
C TYR A 145 5.54 18.12 -0.31
N VAL A 146 6.88 18.10 -0.23
CA VAL A 146 7.72 19.14 -0.83
C VAL A 146 8.79 18.63 -1.81
N ASP A 147 9.04 17.35 -1.86
CA ASP A 147 10.01 16.72 -2.75
C ASP A 147 9.30 15.68 -3.62
N PHE A 148 9.55 15.70 -4.92
CA PHE A 148 8.92 14.81 -5.90
C PHE A 148 9.95 14.23 -6.88
N GLY A 149 11.24 14.24 -6.49
CA GLY A 149 12.34 13.69 -7.29
C GLY A 149 12.22 12.20 -7.53
N MET A 150 11.67 11.46 -6.55
CA MET A 150 11.53 10.00 -6.62
C MET A 150 10.06 9.58 -6.63
N MET A 151 9.47 9.53 -7.81
CA MET A 151 8.11 9.04 -8.04
C MET A 151 8.14 7.80 -8.92
N ASP A 152 7.23 6.85 -8.68
CA ASP A 152 7.11 5.64 -9.51
C ASP A 152 5.64 5.26 -9.72
N THR A 153 5.40 4.29 -10.58
CA THR A 153 4.07 3.78 -10.94
C THR A 153 3.97 2.29 -10.73
N ILE A 154 2.78 1.84 -10.34
CA ILE A 154 2.41 0.43 -10.31
C ILE A 154 1.36 0.16 -11.37
N THR A 155 1.47 -0.98 -12.07
CA THR A 155 0.47 -1.37 -13.08
C THR A 155 -0.87 -1.67 -12.42
N ASN A 156 -1.97 -1.53 -13.16
CA ASN A 156 -3.29 -1.88 -12.64
C ASN A 156 -3.38 -3.36 -12.21
N SER A 157 -2.76 -4.25 -13.00
CA SER A 157 -2.70 -5.68 -12.67
C SER A 157 -1.97 -5.95 -11.35
N ASP A 158 -0.78 -5.35 -11.16
CA ASP A 158 -0.01 -5.52 -9.92
C ASP A 158 -0.76 -4.93 -8.72
N ARG A 159 -1.41 -3.76 -8.91
CA ARG A 159 -2.23 -3.09 -7.88
C ARG A 159 -3.38 -3.97 -7.40
N LEU A 160 -4.14 -4.55 -8.33
CA LEU A 160 -5.26 -5.44 -8.00
C LEU A 160 -4.76 -6.73 -7.33
N THR A 161 -3.63 -7.28 -7.80
CA THR A 161 -3.04 -8.48 -7.19
C THR A 161 -2.53 -8.18 -5.77
N LEU A 162 -1.97 -6.98 -5.50
CA LEU A 162 -1.62 -6.58 -4.14
C LEU A 162 -2.83 -6.48 -3.22
N ILE A 163 -3.95 -5.95 -3.70
CA ILE A 163 -5.22 -5.91 -2.93
C ILE A 163 -5.67 -7.33 -2.59
N LYS A 164 -5.65 -8.25 -3.57
CA LYS A 164 -5.97 -9.68 -3.34
C LYS A 164 -5.03 -10.30 -2.32
N ALA A 165 -3.72 -10.09 -2.47
CA ALA A 165 -2.72 -10.62 -1.53
C ALA A 165 -2.99 -10.18 -0.09
N ILE A 166 -3.34 -8.90 0.13
CA ILE A 166 -3.69 -8.41 1.47
C ILE A 166 -4.95 -9.11 2.00
N VAL A 167 -5.95 -9.29 1.15
CA VAL A 167 -7.18 -10.00 1.53
C VAL A 167 -6.89 -11.46 1.88
N HIS A 168 -6.07 -12.16 1.07
CA HIS A 168 -5.69 -13.55 1.35
C HIS A 168 -4.85 -13.68 2.63
N ILE A 169 -4.02 -12.68 2.95
CA ILE A 169 -3.32 -12.64 4.24
C ILE A 169 -4.32 -12.52 5.40
N ILE A 170 -5.30 -11.60 5.30
CA ILE A 170 -6.32 -11.39 6.33
C ILE A 170 -7.16 -12.66 6.56
N ASN A 171 -7.49 -13.34 5.47
CA ASN A 171 -8.29 -14.57 5.51
C ASN A 171 -7.46 -15.82 5.81
N GLU A 172 -6.14 -15.69 6.04
CA GLU A 172 -5.21 -16.81 6.26
C GLU A 172 -5.19 -17.83 5.10
N GLU A 173 -5.43 -17.37 3.87
CA GLU A 173 -5.47 -18.16 2.64
C GLU A 173 -4.08 -18.25 2.00
N TYR A 174 -3.13 -18.89 2.67
CA TYR A 174 -1.71 -18.89 2.31
C TYR A 174 -1.40 -19.50 0.95
N TYR A 175 -2.22 -20.44 0.46
CA TYR A 175 -2.06 -20.99 -0.88
C TYR A 175 -2.38 -19.93 -1.96
N LEU A 176 -3.51 -19.22 -1.82
CA LEU A 176 -3.89 -18.13 -2.73
C LEU A 176 -2.90 -16.98 -2.66
N LEU A 177 -2.39 -16.68 -1.47
CA LEU A 177 -1.31 -15.71 -1.29
C LEU A 177 -0.03 -16.11 -2.06
N ALA A 178 0.34 -17.39 -2.05
CA ALA A 178 1.49 -17.89 -2.82
C ALA A 178 1.25 -17.74 -4.34
N GLU A 179 0.01 -17.96 -4.82
CA GLU A 179 -0.38 -17.67 -6.21
C GLU A 179 -0.24 -16.18 -6.55
N ASP A 180 -0.64 -15.28 -5.64
CA ASP A 180 -0.49 -13.85 -5.86
C ASP A 180 0.99 -13.44 -5.88
N PHE A 181 1.82 -13.99 -5.00
CA PHE A 181 3.27 -13.76 -5.04
C PHE A 181 3.89 -14.25 -6.36
N GLN A 182 3.38 -15.35 -6.94
CA GLN A 182 3.83 -15.81 -8.24
C GLN A 182 3.40 -14.84 -9.36
N LYS A 183 2.14 -14.34 -9.34
CA LYS A 183 1.65 -13.34 -10.31
C LYS A 183 2.42 -12.04 -10.22
N LEU A 184 2.78 -11.61 -9.00
CA LEU A 184 3.59 -10.40 -8.76
C LEU A 184 5.07 -10.60 -9.15
N GLY A 185 5.51 -11.84 -9.41
CA GLY A 185 6.87 -12.17 -9.82
C GLY A 185 7.85 -12.36 -8.66
N PHE A 186 7.36 -12.48 -7.42
CA PHE A 186 8.20 -12.86 -6.28
C PHE A 186 8.62 -14.34 -6.32
N LEU A 187 7.85 -15.17 -7.01
CA LEU A 187 8.07 -16.60 -7.17
C LEU A 187 8.14 -16.97 -8.66
N THR A 188 8.92 -18.01 -9.00
CA THR A 188 8.97 -18.55 -10.35
C THR A 188 7.75 -19.42 -10.63
N LYS A 189 7.39 -19.57 -11.92
CA LYS A 189 6.21 -20.36 -12.33
C LYS A 189 6.34 -21.86 -12.06
N GLU A 190 7.58 -22.34 -11.96
CA GLU A 190 7.87 -23.78 -11.76
C GLU A 190 7.83 -24.19 -10.28
N GLN A 191 7.60 -23.26 -9.39
CA GLN A 191 7.66 -23.50 -7.96
C GLN A 191 6.40 -24.20 -7.46
N ASP A 192 6.59 -25.23 -6.62
CA ASP A 192 5.51 -25.93 -5.93
C ASP A 192 4.95 -25.04 -4.82
N LEU A 193 3.81 -24.40 -5.06
CA LEU A 193 3.18 -23.44 -4.14
C LEU A 193 2.70 -24.13 -2.85
N GLN A 194 2.39 -25.43 -2.88
CA GLN A 194 1.93 -26.16 -1.70
C GLN A 194 3.00 -26.21 -0.61
N LYS A 195 4.29 -26.26 -0.99
CA LYS A 195 5.41 -26.25 -0.05
C LYS A 195 5.64 -24.90 0.66
N LEU A 196 5.02 -23.83 0.14
CA LEU A 196 5.13 -22.50 0.70
C LEU A 196 4.04 -22.18 1.73
N VAL A 197 2.98 -22.97 1.79
CA VAL A 197 1.82 -22.73 2.67
C VAL A 197 2.25 -22.69 4.15
N GLU A 198 2.93 -23.72 4.64
CA GLU A 198 3.38 -23.76 6.03
C GLU A 198 4.41 -22.66 6.37
N PRO A 199 5.45 -22.42 5.54
CA PRO A 199 6.37 -21.31 5.77
C PRO A 199 5.69 -19.92 5.78
N LEU A 200 4.73 -19.69 4.88
CA LEU A 200 3.97 -18.42 4.87
C LEU A 200 3.09 -18.30 6.12
N LYS A 201 2.48 -19.38 6.56
CA LYS A 201 1.71 -19.44 7.79
C LYS A 201 2.59 -19.17 9.03
N GLU A 202 3.80 -19.70 9.07
CA GLU A 202 4.76 -19.45 10.16
C GLU A 202 5.19 -17.98 10.23
N VAL A 203 5.41 -17.36 9.07
CA VAL A 203 5.85 -15.94 8.98
C VAL A 203 4.71 -14.98 9.25
N LEU A 204 3.54 -15.22 8.68
CA LEU A 204 2.40 -14.30 8.63
C LEU A 204 1.27 -14.70 9.57
N GLY A 205 1.18 -16.00 9.94
CA GLY A 205 0.12 -16.51 10.81
C GLY A 205 0.12 -15.86 12.18
N GLY A 206 -1.08 -15.60 12.71
CA GLY A 206 -1.27 -14.91 13.98
C GLY A 206 -0.93 -13.41 13.97
N SER A 207 -0.31 -12.92 12.87
CA SER A 207 0.00 -11.48 12.73
C SER A 207 -1.23 -10.66 12.38
N PHE A 208 -2.28 -11.29 11.86
CA PHE A 208 -3.43 -10.64 11.23
C PHE A 208 -4.78 -11.07 11.82
N GLY A 209 -4.84 -12.06 12.74
CA GLY A 209 -6.06 -12.50 13.42
C GLY A 209 -6.59 -11.53 14.48
N ALA A 210 -7.48 -12.01 15.36
CA ALA A 210 -8.21 -11.22 16.37
C ALA A 210 -7.33 -10.30 17.26
N GLU A 211 -6.01 -10.55 17.30
CA GLU A 211 -5.00 -9.71 17.95
C GLU A 211 -4.12 -8.96 16.92
N VAL A 212 -4.71 -8.10 16.08
CA VAL A 212 -3.98 -7.11 15.26
C VAL A 212 -2.98 -6.28 16.11
N GLY A 213 -3.07 -6.46 17.43
CA GLY A 213 -2.23 -5.86 18.44
C GLY A 213 -0.73 -6.14 18.33
N ASN A 214 -0.27 -7.23 17.73
CA ASN A 214 1.14 -7.68 17.78
C ASN A 214 1.88 -7.61 16.43
N PHE A 215 1.26 -7.10 15.38
CA PHE A 215 1.93 -6.95 14.09
C PHE A 215 3.03 -5.89 14.17
N ASN A 216 4.25 -6.30 13.84
CA ASN A 216 5.40 -5.42 13.67
C ASN A 216 6.02 -5.74 12.31
N LEU A 217 5.99 -4.79 11.38
CA LEU A 217 6.49 -4.97 10.03
C LEU A 217 7.98 -5.36 10.02
N LYS A 218 8.77 -4.84 10.96
CA LYS A 218 10.17 -5.22 11.10
C LYS A 218 10.32 -6.71 11.42
N ASN A 219 9.54 -7.24 12.37
CA ASN A 219 9.56 -8.67 12.70
C ASN A 219 9.12 -9.53 11.53
N VAL A 220 8.11 -9.09 10.79
CA VAL A 220 7.65 -9.76 9.56
C VAL A 220 8.73 -9.69 8.48
N THR A 221 9.38 -8.55 8.29
CA THR A 221 10.49 -8.40 7.33
C THR A 221 11.67 -9.30 7.69
N ASP A 222 12.02 -9.41 8.97
CA ASP A 222 13.11 -10.28 9.44
C ASP A 222 12.78 -11.77 9.23
N LYS A 223 11.55 -12.18 9.55
CA LYS A 223 11.06 -13.55 9.29
C LYS A 223 10.96 -13.84 7.80
N PHE A 224 10.43 -12.89 7.03
CA PHE A 224 10.32 -13.00 5.58
C PHE A 224 11.68 -13.06 4.89
N SER A 225 12.69 -12.34 5.42
CA SER A 225 14.06 -12.44 4.95
C SER A 225 14.62 -13.85 5.12
N LYS A 226 14.36 -14.51 6.25
CA LYS A 226 14.76 -15.93 6.47
C LYS A 226 14.06 -16.85 5.47
N LEU A 227 12.77 -16.62 5.21
CA LEU A 227 12.01 -17.35 4.19
C LEU A 227 12.65 -17.19 2.79
N MET A 228 13.05 -15.97 2.44
CA MET A 228 13.72 -15.67 1.16
C MET A 228 15.05 -16.40 0.98
N TYR A 229 15.80 -16.63 2.07
CA TYR A 229 17.04 -17.43 2.01
C TYR A 229 16.77 -18.93 1.84
N SER A 230 15.66 -19.43 2.38
CA SER A 230 15.30 -20.87 2.33
C SER A 230 14.55 -21.27 1.07
N TYR A 231 13.89 -20.32 0.42
CA TYR A 231 13.08 -20.53 -0.79
C TYR A 231 13.48 -19.53 -1.88
N PRO A 232 13.39 -19.87 -3.17
CA PRO A 232 13.81 -19.00 -4.26
C PRO A 232 12.86 -17.83 -4.52
N PHE A 233 12.67 -17.00 -3.49
CA PHE A 233 11.99 -15.71 -3.62
C PHE A 233 12.89 -14.69 -4.31
N ARG A 234 12.31 -13.86 -5.16
CA ARG A 234 12.96 -12.70 -5.76
C ARG A 234 12.08 -11.47 -5.51
N VAL A 235 12.67 -10.36 -5.10
CA VAL A 235 11.94 -9.10 -5.03
C VAL A 235 12.12 -8.38 -6.37
N PRO A 236 11.06 -8.27 -7.20
CA PRO A 236 11.16 -7.47 -8.41
C PRO A 236 11.46 -6.00 -8.06
N SER A 237 12.28 -5.30 -8.86
CA SER A 237 12.74 -3.93 -8.58
C SER A 237 11.59 -2.95 -8.30
N ARG A 238 10.49 -3.07 -9.05
CA ARG A 238 9.28 -2.26 -8.85
C ARG A 238 8.67 -2.38 -7.44
N PHE A 239 8.76 -3.55 -6.80
CA PHE A 239 8.26 -3.74 -5.43
C PHE A 239 9.27 -3.32 -4.37
N ALA A 240 10.56 -3.29 -4.69
CA ALA A 240 11.57 -2.79 -3.76
C ALA A 240 11.31 -1.33 -3.37
N LEU A 241 10.89 -0.49 -4.34
CA LEU A 241 10.52 0.91 -4.09
C LEU A 241 9.25 1.03 -3.23
N ILE A 242 8.24 0.19 -3.47
CA ILE A 242 7.01 0.15 -2.66
C ILE A 242 7.33 -0.25 -1.22
N ILE A 243 8.12 -1.32 -1.03
CA ILE A 243 8.54 -1.78 0.29
C ILE A 243 9.31 -0.67 1.02
N ARG A 244 10.26 -0.01 0.32
CA ARG A 244 11.01 1.12 0.88
C ARG A 244 10.08 2.26 1.33
N ALA A 245 9.09 2.63 0.50
CA ALA A 245 8.13 3.67 0.82
C ALA A 245 7.29 3.32 2.06
N VAL A 246 6.78 2.09 2.14
CA VAL A 246 5.99 1.61 3.29
C VAL A 246 6.84 1.56 4.57
N VAL A 247 8.06 1.03 4.49
CA VAL A 247 8.99 0.97 5.65
C VAL A 247 9.38 2.38 6.11
N SER A 248 9.58 3.33 5.20
CA SER A 248 9.86 4.72 5.54
C SER A 248 8.69 5.38 6.29
N GLN A 249 7.45 5.16 5.81
CA GLN A 249 6.24 5.66 6.47
C GLN A 249 6.02 5.02 7.84
N GLU A 250 6.21 3.71 7.98
CA GLU A 250 6.11 3.03 9.27
C GLU A 250 7.19 3.54 10.24
N GLY A 251 8.43 3.70 9.76
CA GLY A 251 9.53 4.24 10.55
C GLY A 251 9.26 5.68 11.05
N LEU A 252 8.61 6.51 10.24
CA LEU A 252 8.13 7.82 10.65
C LEU A 252 7.04 7.70 11.72
N ALA A 253 6.04 6.86 11.47
CA ALA A 253 4.93 6.67 12.39
C ALA A 253 5.39 6.16 13.77
N LEU A 254 6.30 5.19 13.81
CA LEU A 254 6.89 4.67 15.05
C LEU A 254 7.73 5.70 15.83
N ARG A 255 8.34 6.68 15.15
CA ARG A 255 9.04 7.79 15.82
C ARG A 255 8.06 8.74 16.51
N LEU A 256 6.90 8.96 15.91
CA LEU A 256 5.86 9.84 16.45
C LEU A 256 4.99 9.12 17.50
N ASP A 257 4.75 7.82 17.31
CA ASP A 257 3.98 6.96 18.20
C ASP A 257 4.63 5.56 18.23
N PRO A 258 5.37 5.20 19.30
CA PRO A 258 6.03 3.88 19.42
C PRO A 258 5.06 2.68 19.42
N GLU A 259 3.79 2.88 19.79
CA GLU A 259 2.75 1.86 19.77
C GLU A 259 1.98 1.80 18.43
N PHE A 260 2.41 2.57 17.45
CA PHE A 260 1.78 2.63 16.13
C PHE A 260 1.82 1.27 15.43
N LYS A 261 0.72 0.95 14.74
CA LYS A 261 0.58 -0.26 13.93
C LYS A 261 -0.10 0.11 12.62
N ILE A 262 0.65 0.00 11.53
CA ILE A 262 0.19 0.41 10.20
C ILE A 262 -1.10 -0.32 9.78
N LEU A 263 -1.26 -1.57 10.19
CA LEU A 263 -2.43 -2.38 9.85
C LEU A 263 -3.73 -1.88 10.47
N LYS A 264 -3.67 -1.18 11.61
CA LYS A 264 -4.87 -0.56 12.21
C LYS A 264 -5.50 0.49 11.30
N ILE A 265 -4.70 1.12 10.43
CA ILE A 265 -5.20 2.10 9.45
C ILE A 265 -5.42 1.43 8.09
N ALA A 266 -4.50 0.57 7.66
CA ALA A 266 -4.56 -0.04 6.34
C ALA A 266 -5.76 -0.99 6.18
N TYR A 267 -6.13 -1.74 7.20
CA TYR A 267 -7.26 -2.67 7.15
C TYR A 267 -8.61 -2.00 6.93
N PRO A 268 -9.03 -1.03 7.77
CA PRO A 268 -10.28 -0.31 7.55
C PRO A 268 -10.30 0.36 6.18
N TYR A 269 -9.18 0.92 5.74
CA TYR A 269 -9.07 1.55 4.43
C TYR A 269 -9.34 0.55 3.29
N ILE A 270 -8.69 -0.63 3.31
CA ILE A 270 -8.87 -1.65 2.26
C ILE A 270 -10.26 -2.26 2.32
N ALA A 271 -10.77 -2.58 3.50
CA ALA A 271 -12.14 -3.07 3.67
C ALA A 271 -13.18 -2.08 3.13
N LYS A 272 -13.01 -0.79 3.45
CA LYS A 272 -13.86 0.28 2.92
C LYS A 272 -13.77 0.35 1.40
N LYS A 273 -12.56 0.30 0.84
CA LYS A 273 -12.36 0.31 -0.61
C LYS A 273 -13.04 -0.87 -1.29
N LEU A 274 -12.89 -2.09 -0.77
CA LEU A 274 -13.54 -3.28 -1.33
C LEU A 274 -15.07 -3.18 -1.30
N LEU A 275 -15.63 -2.58 -0.25
CA LEU A 275 -17.08 -2.49 -0.08
C LEU A 275 -17.72 -1.27 -0.77
N THR A 276 -16.94 -0.23 -1.10
CA THR A 276 -17.48 1.03 -1.67
C THR A 276 -17.06 1.32 -3.10
N ASP A 277 -15.98 0.72 -3.59
CA ASP A 277 -15.51 0.89 -4.96
C ASP A 277 -16.36 0.04 -5.91
N ASN A 278 -16.99 0.71 -6.88
CA ASN A 278 -17.89 0.07 -7.86
C ASN A 278 -17.20 -0.34 -9.16
N SER A 279 -15.85 -0.27 -9.23
CA SER A 279 -15.12 -0.77 -10.40
C SER A 279 -15.32 -2.27 -10.55
N GLU A 280 -15.40 -2.75 -11.80
CA GLU A 280 -15.65 -4.18 -12.07
C GLU A 280 -14.56 -5.06 -11.46
N GLU A 281 -13.32 -4.59 -11.49
CA GLU A 281 -12.17 -5.31 -10.95
C GLU A 281 -12.22 -5.48 -9.43
N ILE A 282 -12.62 -4.43 -8.70
CA ILE A 282 -12.75 -4.50 -7.23
C ILE A 282 -13.96 -5.35 -6.84
N LEU A 283 -15.07 -5.24 -7.61
CA LEU A 283 -16.22 -6.11 -7.40
C LEU A 283 -15.88 -7.59 -7.60
N ASP A 284 -15.04 -7.92 -8.60
CA ASP A 284 -14.56 -9.29 -8.79
C ASP A 284 -13.75 -9.79 -7.58
N ILE A 285 -12.86 -8.95 -7.04
CA ILE A 285 -12.11 -9.28 -5.82
C ILE A 285 -13.06 -9.49 -4.63
N LEU A 286 -14.04 -8.59 -4.45
CA LEU A 286 -15.03 -8.72 -3.38
C LEU A 286 -15.82 -10.03 -3.50
N LEU A 287 -16.24 -10.41 -4.72
CA LEU A 287 -16.94 -11.67 -4.96
C LEU A 287 -16.06 -12.88 -4.66
N GLU A 288 -14.77 -12.89 -5.05
CA GLU A 288 -13.82 -13.95 -4.71
C GLU A 288 -13.64 -14.11 -3.19
N VAL A 289 -13.77 -13.03 -2.42
CA VAL A 289 -13.66 -13.04 -0.96
C VAL A 289 -14.95 -13.55 -0.31
N VAL A 290 -16.09 -13.07 -0.79
CA VAL A 290 -17.41 -13.32 -0.18
C VAL A 290 -17.95 -14.72 -0.53
N PHE A 291 -17.60 -15.25 -1.70
CA PHE A 291 -18.08 -16.55 -2.17
C PHE A 291 -16.96 -17.60 -2.21
N ASP A 292 -17.28 -18.83 -1.85
CA ASP A 292 -16.40 -19.96 -2.04
C ASP A 292 -16.38 -20.45 -3.51
N LYS A 293 -15.51 -21.42 -3.83
CA LYS A 293 -15.42 -22.00 -5.18
C LYS A 293 -16.72 -22.73 -5.63
N LYS A 294 -17.67 -22.98 -4.70
CA LYS A 294 -18.98 -23.58 -4.99
C LYS A 294 -20.07 -22.51 -5.12
N GLY A 295 -19.73 -21.23 -5.00
CA GLY A 295 -20.66 -20.10 -5.06
C GLY A 295 -21.49 -19.93 -3.77
N GLN A 296 -21.08 -20.50 -2.63
CA GLN A 296 -21.74 -20.31 -1.34
C GLN A 296 -21.17 -19.09 -0.62
N ILE A 297 -22.04 -18.32 0.05
CA ILE A 297 -21.61 -17.14 0.80
C ILE A 297 -20.82 -17.58 2.04
N GLN A 298 -19.65 -17.00 2.22
CA GLN A 298 -18.82 -17.17 3.39
C GLN A 298 -19.17 -16.09 4.42
N ILE A 299 -20.22 -16.37 5.23
CA ILE A 299 -20.80 -15.41 6.20
C ILE A 299 -19.72 -14.86 7.14
N GLU A 300 -18.83 -15.72 7.64
CA GLU A 300 -17.74 -15.33 8.55
C GLU A 300 -16.82 -14.26 7.94
N LYS A 301 -16.52 -14.34 6.63
CA LYS A 301 -15.70 -13.35 5.93
C LYS A 301 -16.43 -12.03 5.72
N VAL A 302 -17.71 -12.09 5.37
CA VAL A 302 -18.57 -10.89 5.27
C VAL A 302 -18.64 -10.18 6.62
N GLU A 303 -18.87 -10.93 7.68
CA GLU A 303 -18.95 -10.43 9.05
C GLU A 303 -17.60 -9.82 9.49
N SER A 304 -16.49 -10.48 9.16
CA SER A 304 -15.14 -9.96 9.41
C SER A 304 -14.89 -8.62 8.70
N LEU A 305 -15.23 -8.51 7.42
CA LEU A 305 -15.09 -7.25 6.65
C LEU A 305 -15.94 -6.13 7.24
N LEU A 306 -17.19 -6.42 7.62
CA LEU A 306 -18.10 -5.45 8.23
C LEU A 306 -17.61 -5.04 9.62
N ASN A 307 -17.17 -5.98 10.44
CA ASN A 307 -16.63 -5.69 11.77
C ASN A 307 -15.39 -4.81 11.74
N ILE A 308 -14.50 -5.02 10.75
CA ILE A 308 -13.33 -4.16 10.53
C ILE A 308 -13.75 -2.73 10.21
N LEU A 309 -14.79 -2.58 9.39
CA LEU A 309 -15.30 -1.29 8.94
C LEU A 309 -15.98 -0.50 10.10
N PHE A 310 -16.72 -1.20 10.95
CA PHE A 310 -17.49 -0.58 12.03
C PHE A 310 -16.73 -0.42 13.34
N ARG A 311 -15.63 -1.12 13.52
CA ARG A 311 -14.83 -1.07 14.76
C ARG A 311 -14.21 0.32 15.02
N ASP A 312 -13.89 1.06 13.96
CA ASP A 312 -13.23 2.38 14.02
C ASP A 312 -14.13 3.55 13.58
N SER A 313 -15.43 3.28 13.26
CA SER A 313 -16.33 4.34 12.80
C SER A 313 -17.05 4.99 13.97
N GLU A 314 -16.61 6.18 14.37
CA GLU A 314 -17.39 7.07 15.26
C GLU A 314 -18.72 7.51 14.62
N ASN A 315 -18.86 7.35 13.28
CA ASN A 315 -20.06 7.69 12.50
C ASN A 315 -20.54 6.50 11.67
N ILE A 316 -21.17 5.52 12.32
CA ILE A 316 -21.73 4.32 11.69
C ILE A 316 -22.64 4.67 10.49
N ASN A 317 -23.42 5.75 10.57
CA ASN A 317 -24.35 6.15 9.51
C ASN A 317 -23.67 6.64 8.23
N SER A 318 -22.48 7.26 8.30
CA SER A 318 -21.78 7.78 7.11
C SER A 318 -21.16 6.65 6.26
N ASP A 319 -20.80 5.53 6.89
CA ASP A 319 -20.15 4.41 6.22
C ASP A 319 -21.15 3.31 5.80
N LEU A 320 -22.31 3.20 6.46
CA LEU A 320 -23.36 2.26 6.09
C LEU A 320 -24.03 2.57 4.74
N ILE A 321 -24.26 3.83 4.43
CA ILE A 321 -24.96 4.24 3.19
C ILE A 321 -24.16 3.84 1.94
N PRO A 322 -22.84 4.13 1.83
CA PRO A 322 -22.03 3.67 0.69
C PRO A 322 -21.98 2.15 0.56
N VAL A 323 -21.85 1.42 1.67
CA VAL A 323 -21.81 -0.06 1.68
C VAL A 323 -23.16 -0.65 1.26
N ALA A 324 -24.26 -0.14 1.79
CA ALA A 324 -25.60 -0.58 1.41
C ALA A 324 -25.88 -0.30 -0.08
N ASN A 325 -25.46 0.86 -0.58
CA ASN A 325 -25.57 1.22 -2.00
C ASN A 325 -24.71 0.33 -2.90
N ALA A 326 -23.48 -0.02 -2.48
CA ALA A 326 -22.62 -0.94 -3.23
C ALA A 326 -23.22 -2.36 -3.24
N GLY A 327 -23.72 -2.84 -2.10
CA GLY A 327 -24.42 -4.13 -1.99
C GLY A 327 -25.67 -4.17 -2.88
N LEU A 328 -26.47 -3.10 -2.88
CA LEU A 328 -27.67 -3.01 -3.73
C LEU A 328 -27.32 -2.97 -5.22
N LYS A 329 -26.30 -2.20 -5.60
CA LYS A 329 -25.81 -2.16 -6.98
C LYS A 329 -25.28 -3.50 -7.44
N LEU A 330 -24.50 -4.17 -6.60
CA LEU A 330 -24.03 -5.52 -6.87
C LEU A 330 -25.21 -6.48 -7.06
N PHE A 331 -26.19 -6.44 -6.16
CA PHE A 331 -27.38 -7.27 -6.24
C PHE A 331 -28.18 -7.06 -7.52
N VAL A 332 -28.31 -5.83 -8.01
CA VAL A 332 -29.05 -5.49 -9.24
C VAL A 332 -28.21 -5.70 -10.52
N SER A 333 -26.89 -5.75 -10.41
CA SER A 333 -25.98 -5.89 -11.56
C SER A 333 -26.14 -7.25 -12.29
N LYS A 334 -25.61 -7.33 -13.52
CA LYS A 334 -25.52 -8.62 -14.24
C LYS A 334 -24.71 -9.66 -13.46
N LYS A 335 -23.59 -9.26 -12.86
CA LYS A 335 -22.75 -10.10 -12.00
C LYS A 335 -23.50 -10.55 -10.73
N GLY A 336 -24.39 -9.71 -10.19
CA GLY A 336 -25.27 -10.07 -9.08
C GLY A 336 -26.33 -11.13 -9.38
N SER A 337 -26.46 -11.58 -10.64
CA SER A 337 -27.39 -12.69 -10.98
C SER A 337 -27.01 -13.99 -10.29
N GLU A 338 -25.72 -14.28 -10.14
CA GLU A 338 -25.23 -15.44 -9.39
C GLU A 338 -25.44 -15.25 -7.89
N VAL A 339 -25.21 -14.03 -7.38
CA VAL A 339 -25.50 -13.67 -5.98
C VAL A 339 -26.98 -13.89 -5.65
N ARG A 340 -27.89 -13.40 -6.50
CA ARG A 340 -29.35 -13.60 -6.34
C ARG A 340 -29.71 -15.08 -6.37
N LYS A 341 -29.14 -15.84 -7.32
CA LYS A 341 -29.37 -17.28 -7.45
C LYS A 341 -28.90 -18.03 -6.19
N ASN A 342 -27.72 -17.73 -5.70
CA ASN A 342 -27.13 -18.39 -4.55
C ASN A 342 -27.86 -18.01 -3.24
N LEU A 343 -28.27 -16.75 -3.08
CA LEU A 343 -29.15 -16.31 -1.97
C LEU A 343 -30.51 -17.04 -1.99
N LEU A 344 -31.14 -17.14 -3.15
CA LEU A 344 -32.38 -17.89 -3.29
C LEU A 344 -32.19 -19.38 -2.97
N LEU A 345 -31.08 -19.99 -3.41
CA LEU A 345 -30.78 -21.38 -3.10
C LEU A 345 -30.48 -21.60 -1.60
N SER A 346 -29.85 -20.65 -0.91
CA SER A 346 -29.61 -20.73 0.53
C SER A 346 -30.92 -20.60 1.31
N LEU A 347 -31.79 -19.67 0.95
CA LEU A 347 -33.12 -19.52 1.57
C LEU A 347 -34.01 -20.74 1.39
N ILE A 348 -33.98 -21.37 0.20
CA ILE A 348 -34.74 -22.61 -0.07
C ILE A 348 -34.18 -23.80 0.73
N LYS A 349 -32.87 -23.82 1.04
CA LYS A 349 -32.28 -24.87 1.88
C LYS A 349 -32.67 -24.70 3.37
N ASP A 350 -32.70 -23.49 3.88
CA ASP A 350 -33.08 -23.21 5.26
C ASP A 350 -34.56 -23.52 5.51
N GLU A 351 -35.46 -23.17 4.58
CA GLU A 351 -36.86 -23.55 4.68
C GLU A 351 -37.11 -25.08 4.68
N LYS A 352 -36.23 -25.87 4.04
CA LYS A 352 -36.33 -27.34 4.09
C LYS A 352 -35.86 -27.96 5.40
N LEU A 353 -35.13 -27.23 6.23
CA LEU A 353 -34.69 -27.69 7.56
C LEU A 353 -35.74 -27.42 8.67
N GLU A 354 -36.69 -26.51 8.46
CA GLU A 354 -37.78 -26.25 9.41
C GLU A 354 -39.02 -27.16 9.21
N PHE A 355 -39.07 -27.99 8.15
CA PHE A 355 -40.19 -28.90 7.84
C PHE A 355 -39.81 -30.38 7.98
N THR A 356 -38.76 -30.73 8.69
CA THR A 356 -38.39 -32.08 9.10
C THR A 356 -38.17 -32.11 10.60
#